data_d4c1b8c5fccec1bd94a4633cd73de206
#
_entry.id   d4c1b8c5fccec1bd94a4633cd73de206
#
_cell.length_a   1.000
_cell.length_b   1.000
_cell.length_c   1.000
_cell.angle_alpha   90.00
_cell.angle_beta   90.00
_cell.angle_gamma   90.00
#
_symmetry.space_group_name_H-M   'P 1'
#
loop_
_entity.id
_entity.type
_entity.pdbx_description
1 polymer ?
#
loop_
_entity_poly.entity_id
_entity_poly.type
_entity_poly.pdbx_seq_one_letter_code
_entity_poly.pdbx_strand_id
1 'polypeptide(L)'
;MQRIAINGFGRIGRNVLRAWFENPKQFQFEIVAINDIADVQTLAHLFKYDTTHGRFSGQVEIQIEDGQIFLNIQSNQRQLKLQVFKQVQPELLPWAALKIDVVLECTGLFRSRADATRHIQAGAKRVIIGAAPFDSVDAAIVYGVNHAEVKATDQIISSVSCTTQALVPLVKIIDDAFGIETALMTEIHAVTADQSVLDHAHRDLRRARASGQNIIPTTSSALGALKQVMPKMENRIDGYSIRVPTIN
;
A
#
# COMPACT_ATOMS: atom_id res chain seq x y z
N MET A 1 -6.16 -1.75 -22.10
CA MET A 1 -5.19 -1.72 -21.00
C MET A 1 -5.90 -1.11 -19.80
N GLN A 2 -5.73 -1.67 -18.59
CA GLN A 2 -6.35 -1.11 -17.37
C GLN A 2 -5.69 0.21 -17.01
N ARG A 3 -6.50 1.19 -16.59
CA ARG A 3 -6.07 2.52 -16.18
C ARG A 3 -6.11 2.64 -14.67
N ILE A 4 -4.98 2.95 -14.07
CA ILE A 4 -4.78 2.95 -12.62
C ILE A 4 -4.47 4.36 -12.13
N ALA A 5 -5.06 4.74 -11.00
CA ALA A 5 -4.67 5.90 -10.23
C ALA A 5 -4.11 5.49 -8.87
N ILE A 6 -3.16 6.26 -8.35
CA ILE A 6 -2.60 6.08 -7.01
C ILE A 6 -3.08 7.23 -6.13
N ASN A 7 -3.82 6.94 -5.08
CA ASN A 7 -4.20 7.90 -4.04
C ASN A 7 -3.27 7.74 -2.84
N GLY A 8 -2.48 8.77 -2.55
CA GLY A 8 -1.38 8.73 -1.59
C GLY A 8 -0.05 8.33 -2.25
N PHE A 9 0.80 9.32 -2.48
CA PHE A 9 2.13 9.11 -3.07
C PHE A 9 3.21 9.08 -1.99
N GLY A 10 2.86 8.45 -0.86
CA GLY A 10 3.76 8.12 0.24
C GLY A 10 4.71 6.97 -0.11
N ARG A 11 5.19 6.26 0.90
CA ARG A 11 6.14 5.13 0.74
C ARG A 11 5.60 4.07 -0.23
N ILE A 12 4.35 3.61 -0.02
CA ILE A 12 3.75 2.54 -0.81
C ILE A 12 3.47 3.00 -2.25
N GLY A 13 2.81 4.15 -2.44
CA GLY A 13 2.48 4.64 -3.79
C GLY A 13 3.72 4.86 -4.65
N ARG A 14 4.80 5.43 -4.08
CA ARG A 14 6.07 5.60 -4.79
C ARG A 14 6.73 4.27 -5.15
N ASN A 15 6.71 3.28 -4.25
CA ASN A 15 7.32 1.98 -4.53
C ASN A 15 6.53 1.18 -5.56
N VAL A 16 5.20 1.29 -5.60
CA VAL A 16 4.39 0.71 -6.68
C VAL A 16 4.79 1.29 -8.03
N LEU A 17 4.92 2.63 -8.12
CA LEU A 17 5.34 3.27 -9.37
C LEU A 17 6.78 2.89 -9.76
N ARG A 18 7.71 2.78 -8.79
CA ARG A 18 9.08 2.29 -9.08
C ARG A 18 9.07 0.86 -9.61
N ALA A 19 8.35 -0.05 -8.94
CA ALA A 19 8.23 -1.44 -9.37
C ALA A 19 7.65 -1.54 -10.81
N TRP A 20 6.69 -0.68 -11.14
CA TRP A 20 6.13 -0.60 -12.50
C TRP A 20 7.18 -0.19 -13.55
N PHE A 21 8.07 0.75 -13.23
CA PHE A 21 9.17 1.13 -14.11
C PHE A 21 10.25 0.04 -14.24
N GLU A 22 10.55 -0.65 -13.15
CA GLU A 22 11.60 -1.67 -13.07
C GLU A 22 11.20 -3.00 -13.71
N ASN A 23 9.89 -3.27 -13.82
CA ASN A 23 9.37 -4.54 -14.34
C ASN A 23 8.41 -4.32 -15.54
N PRO A 24 8.90 -3.77 -16.68
CA PRO A 24 8.04 -3.38 -17.79
C PRO A 24 7.33 -4.55 -18.48
N LYS A 25 7.88 -5.76 -18.41
CA LYS A 25 7.27 -6.96 -19.02
C LYS A 25 6.18 -7.58 -18.12
N GLN A 26 6.29 -7.39 -16.81
CA GLN A 26 5.35 -7.98 -15.84
C GLN A 26 4.07 -7.16 -15.72
N PHE A 27 4.18 -5.84 -15.74
CA PHE A 27 3.06 -4.94 -15.48
C PHE A 27 2.52 -4.32 -16.77
N GLN A 28 1.40 -4.84 -17.25
CA GLN A 28 0.72 -4.44 -18.50
C GLN A 28 -0.51 -3.55 -18.25
N PHE A 29 -0.40 -2.60 -17.33
CA PHE A 29 -1.41 -1.59 -17.04
C PHE A 29 -0.79 -0.19 -17.16
N GLU A 30 -1.63 0.83 -17.25
CA GLU A 30 -1.22 2.22 -17.33
C GLU A 30 -1.47 2.92 -16.00
N ILE A 31 -0.45 3.58 -15.42
CA ILE A 31 -0.65 4.48 -14.28
C ILE A 31 -0.90 5.87 -14.85
N VAL A 32 -2.07 6.43 -14.59
CA VAL A 32 -2.55 7.65 -15.27
C VAL A 32 -2.43 8.87 -14.39
N ALA A 33 -2.65 8.71 -13.08
CA ALA A 33 -2.72 9.82 -12.15
C ALA A 33 -2.23 9.43 -10.78
N ILE A 34 -1.75 10.43 -10.06
CA ILE A 34 -1.53 10.38 -8.62
C ILE A 34 -2.29 11.51 -7.94
N ASN A 35 -2.72 11.26 -6.71
CA ASN A 35 -3.24 12.29 -5.81
C ASN A 35 -2.47 12.28 -4.50
N ASP A 36 -2.00 13.43 -4.04
CA ASP A 36 -1.37 13.60 -2.72
C ASP A 36 -1.53 15.05 -2.27
N ILE A 37 -1.58 15.27 -0.96
CA ILE A 37 -1.73 16.62 -0.38
C ILE A 37 -0.41 17.39 -0.27
N ALA A 38 0.73 16.73 -0.42
CA ALA A 38 2.04 17.36 -0.45
C ALA A 38 2.24 18.14 -1.75
N ASP A 39 3.24 19.02 -1.77
CA ASP A 39 3.58 19.74 -3.00
C ASP A 39 4.32 18.83 -4.00
N VAL A 40 4.17 19.14 -5.29
CA VAL A 40 4.68 18.30 -6.36
C VAL A 40 6.21 18.23 -6.38
N GLN A 41 6.91 19.29 -5.94
CA GLN A 41 8.37 19.32 -5.87
C GLN A 41 8.86 18.28 -4.87
N THR A 42 8.22 18.21 -3.70
CA THR A 42 8.52 17.21 -2.67
C THR A 42 8.21 15.78 -3.18
N LEU A 43 7.07 15.59 -3.86
CA LEU A 43 6.71 14.28 -4.43
C LEU A 43 7.73 13.82 -5.47
N ALA A 44 8.13 14.69 -6.38
CA ALA A 44 9.14 14.41 -7.41
C ALA A 44 10.50 14.08 -6.78
N HIS A 45 10.93 14.87 -5.78
CA HIS A 45 12.17 14.65 -5.06
C HIS A 45 12.20 13.29 -4.36
N LEU A 46 11.14 12.96 -3.60
CA LEU A 46 11.03 11.69 -2.87
C LEU A 46 10.87 10.47 -3.80
N PHE A 47 10.33 10.64 -5.00
CA PHE A 47 10.35 9.59 -6.01
C PHE A 47 11.76 9.37 -6.59
N LYS A 48 12.47 10.47 -6.83
CA LYS A 48 13.83 10.41 -7.40
C LYS A 48 14.86 9.86 -6.42
N TYR A 49 14.75 10.21 -5.13
CA TYR A 49 15.70 9.83 -4.09
C TYR A 49 14.98 9.03 -2.99
N ASP A 50 15.41 7.81 -2.80
CA ASP A 50 14.85 6.92 -1.79
C ASP A 50 15.98 6.34 -0.94
N THR A 51 15.84 6.40 0.39
CA THR A 51 16.88 5.95 1.32
C THR A 51 17.12 4.44 1.24
N THR A 52 16.08 3.67 0.97
CA THR A 52 16.15 2.20 0.89
C THR A 52 16.53 1.71 -0.51
N HIS A 53 15.85 2.26 -1.55
CA HIS A 53 15.98 1.81 -2.92
C HIS A 53 16.96 2.64 -3.76
N GLY A 54 17.57 3.66 -3.16
CA GLY A 54 18.52 4.53 -3.83
C GLY A 54 17.87 5.49 -4.84
N ARG A 55 18.71 6.10 -5.67
CA ARG A 55 18.29 7.04 -6.70
C ARG A 55 17.57 6.29 -7.83
N PHE A 56 16.43 6.84 -8.27
CA PHE A 56 15.76 6.35 -9.48
C PHE A 56 16.65 6.50 -10.70
N SER A 57 16.77 5.42 -11.48
CA SER A 57 17.63 5.38 -12.68
C SER A 57 16.93 6.00 -13.89
N GLY A 58 16.56 7.28 -13.79
CA GLY A 58 15.84 7.96 -14.84
C GLY A 58 15.71 9.46 -14.56
N GLN A 59 14.93 10.13 -15.40
CA GLN A 59 14.61 11.55 -15.27
C GLN A 59 13.21 11.70 -14.66
N VAL A 60 13.05 12.72 -13.82
CA VAL A 60 11.79 13.10 -13.20
C VAL A 60 11.67 14.61 -13.29
N GLU A 61 10.70 15.08 -14.06
CA GLU A 61 10.50 16.49 -14.35
C GLU A 61 9.06 16.89 -14.04
N ILE A 62 8.88 18.10 -13.54
CA ILE A 62 7.56 18.68 -13.30
C ILE A 62 7.21 19.52 -14.52
N GLN A 63 6.02 19.33 -15.05
CA GLN A 63 5.47 20.10 -16.15
C GLN A 63 4.12 20.68 -15.76
N ILE A 64 3.89 21.94 -16.13
CA ILE A 64 2.60 22.61 -15.95
C ILE A 64 2.06 22.95 -17.33
N GLU A 65 0.88 22.45 -17.66
CA GLU A 65 0.18 22.70 -18.92
C GLU A 65 -1.27 23.08 -18.62
N ASP A 66 -1.71 24.20 -19.13
CA ASP A 66 -3.09 24.69 -18.96
C ASP A 66 -3.58 24.68 -17.50
N GLY A 67 -2.68 24.99 -16.56
CA GLY A 67 -2.95 24.98 -15.13
C GLY A 67 -2.99 23.58 -14.50
N GLN A 68 -2.77 22.53 -15.25
CA GLN A 68 -2.64 21.16 -14.77
C GLN A 68 -1.19 20.79 -14.49
N ILE A 69 -0.96 20.01 -13.46
CA ILE A 69 0.38 19.59 -13.02
C ILE A 69 0.62 18.16 -13.47
N PHE A 70 1.78 17.92 -14.06
CA PHE A 70 2.23 16.60 -14.49
C PHE A 70 3.62 16.29 -13.95
N LEU A 71 3.87 15.01 -13.66
CA LEU A 71 5.21 14.45 -13.55
C LEU A 71 5.53 13.70 -14.83
N ASN A 72 6.56 14.16 -15.54
CA ASN A 72 7.15 13.42 -16.65
C ASN A 72 8.28 12.58 -16.10
N ILE A 73 8.13 11.27 -16.20
CA ILE A 73 9.09 10.30 -15.67
C ILE A 73 9.58 9.46 -16.84
N GLN A 74 10.88 9.40 -17.02
CA GLN A 74 11.50 8.64 -18.09
C GLN A 74 12.58 7.73 -17.54
N SER A 75 12.51 6.46 -17.87
CA SER A 75 13.57 5.47 -17.71
C SER A 75 14.07 5.00 -19.08
N ASN A 76 15.08 4.13 -19.11
CA ASN A 76 15.56 3.54 -20.36
C ASN A 76 14.51 2.67 -21.08
N GLN A 77 13.47 2.24 -20.39
CA GLN A 77 12.50 1.27 -20.89
C GLN A 77 11.07 1.81 -20.96
N ARG A 78 10.75 2.88 -20.22
CA ARG A 78 9.40 3.45 -20.13
C ARG A 78 9.45 4.96 -20.01
N GLN A 79 8.43 5.58 -20.59
CA GLN A 79 8.11 6.99 -20.37
C GLN A 79 6.68 7.10 -19.88
N LEU A 80 6.43 8.00 -18.95
CA LEU A 80 5.13 8.24 -18.35
C LEU A 80 4.92 9.73 -18.14
N LYS A 81 3.76 10.24 -18.59
CA LYS A 81 3.24 11.55 -18.22
C LYS A 81 2.09 11.34 -17.23
N LEU A 82 2.31 11.67 -15.98
CA LEU A 82 1.45 11.35 -14.85
C LEU A 82 0.79 12.61 -14.33
N GLN A 83 -0.54 12.70 -14.41
CA GLN A 83 -1.27 13.84 -13.88
C GLN A 83 -1.25 13.83 -12.35
N VAL A 84 -0.99 15.00 -11.75
CA VAL A 84 -0.87 15.15 -10.29
C VAL A 84 -2.06 15.96 -9.77
N PHE A 85 -2.79 15.40 -8.83
CA PHE A 85 -3.88 16.07 -8.11
C PHE A 85 -3.47 16.36 -6.67
N LYS A 86 -4.10 17.40 -6.11
CA LYS A 86 -3.97 17.79 -4.69
C LYS A 86 -5.35 17.94 -4.08
N GLN A 87 -6.03 16.78 -3.92
CA GLN A 87 -7.42 16.77 -3.43
C GLN A 87 -7.51 15.95 -2.13
N VAL A 88 -8.11 16.56 -1.11
CA VAL A 88 -8.31 15.92 0.20
C VAL A 88 -9.50 14.95 0.18
N GLN A 89 -10.53 15.25 -0.61
CA GLN A 89 -11.77 14.49 -0.67
C GLN A 89 -11.77 13.56 -1.88
N PRO A 90 -11.71 12.24 -1.68
CA PRO A 90 -11.60 11.27 -2.79
C PRO A 90 -12.72 11.34 -3.82
N GLU A 91 -13.94 11.64 -3.39
CA GLU A 91 -15.13 11.75 -4.25
C GLU A 91 -15.08 12.93 -5.23
N LEU A 92 -14.21 13.90 -5.01
CA LEU A 92 -14.01 15.06 -5.91
C LEU A 92 -12.90 14.83 -6.95
N LEU A 93 -12.23 13.67 -6.90
CA LEU A 93 -11.21 13.33 -7.88
C LEU A 93 -11.85 12.94 -9.24
N PRO A 94 -11.25 13.31 -10.38
CA PRO A 94 -11.89 13.16 -11.68
C PRO A 94 -11.74 11.73 -12.26
N TRP A 95 -11.99 10.69 -11.46
CA TRP A 95 -11.78 9.31 -11.88
C TRP A 95 -12.65 8.90 -13.06
N ALA A 96 -13.89 9.38 -13.12
CA ALA A 96 -14.78 9.15 -14.25
C ALA A 96 -14.22 9.74 -15.56
N ALA A 97 -13.77 11.02 -15.52
CA ALA A 97 -13.22 11.69 -16.71
C ALA A 97 -11.92 11.03 -17.19
N LEU A 98 -11.09 10.57 -16.27
CA LEU A 98 -9.85 9.84 -16.55
C LEU A 98 -10.08 8.36 -16.89
N LYS A 99 -11.32 7.85 -16.82
CA LYS A 99 -11.68 6.46 -17.06
C LYS A 99 -10.85 5.49 -16.21
N ILE A 100 -10.74 5.78 -14.91
CA ILE A 100 -9.95 4.95 -13.99
C ILE A 100 -10.65 3.62 -13.74
N ASP A 101 -9.97 2.52 -14.03
CA ASP A 101 -10.45 1.18 -13.72
C ASP A 101 -10.18 0.80 -12.26
N VAL A 102 -8.99 1.14 -11.74
CA VAL A 102 -8.58 0.78 -10.39
C VAL A 102 -7.90 1.96 -9.70
N VAL A 103 -8.32 2.26 -8.48
CA VAL A 103 -7.58 3.14 -7.57
C VAL A 103 -6.78 2.29 -6.59
N LEU A 104 -5.47 2.56 -6.49
CA LEU A 104 -4.64 2.06 -5.41
C LEU A 104 -4.70 3.07 -4.27
N GLU A 105 -5.41 2.74 -3.19
CA GLU A 105 -5.54 3.56 -2.01
C GLU A 105 -4.35 3.33 -1.08
N CYS A 106 -3.37 4.24 -1.14
CA CYS A 106 -2.08 4.15 -0.46
C CYS A 106 -1.86 5.23 0.61
N THR A 107 -2.91 5.99 0.99
CA THR A 107 -2.78 7.04 2.02
C THR A 107 -2.68 6.48 3.42
N GLY A 108 -3.22 5.28 3.66
CA GLY A 108 -3.38 4.69 4.98
C GLY A 108 -4.52 5.33 5.80
N LEU A 109 -5.25 6.30 5.24
CA LEU A 109 -6.35 7.01 5.88
C LEU A 109 -7.71 6.41 5.54
N PHE A 110 -7.98 6.17 4.26
CA PHE A 110 -9.27 5.69 3.74
C PHE A 110 -9.29 4.17 3.70
N ARG A 111 -9.45 3.54 4.87
CA ARG A 111 -9.32 2.10 5.06
C ARG A 111 -10.63 1.39 5.37
N SER A 112 -11.71 2.12 5.62
CA SER A 112 -13.04 1.55 5.75
C SER A 112 -13.69 1.33 4.38
N ARG A 113 -14.71 0.46 4.33
CA ARG A 113 -15.55 0.30 3.13
C ARG A 113 -16.17 1.63 2.72
N ALA A 114 -16.69 2.38 3.69
CA ALA A 114 -17.32 3.68 3.43
C ALA A 114 -16.33 4.66 2.79
N ASP A 115 -15.12 4.76 3.31
CA ASP A 115 -14.08 5.64 2.77
C ASP A 115 -13.65 5.23 1.37
N ALA A 116 -13.42 3.93 1.13
CA ALA A 116 -13.03 3.42 -0.18
C ALA A 116 -14.14 3.61 -1.23
N THR A 117 -15.42 3.55 -0.82
CA THR A 117 -16.57 3.79 -1.71
C THR A 117 -16.57 5.20 -2.29
N ARG A 118 -15.96 6.18 -1.64
CA ARG A 118 -15.82 7.56 -2.16
C ARG A 118 -15.06 7.60 -3.49
N HIS A 119 -14.09 6.70 -3.71
CA HIS A 119 -13.43 6.57 -5.01
C HIS A 119 -14.34 5.96 -6.09
N ILE A 120 -15.23 5.03 -5.70
CA ILE A 120 -16.24 4.48 -6.62
C ILE A 120 -17.23 5.59 -7.02
N GLN A 121 -17.66 6.43 -6.06
CA GLN A 121 -18.51 7.60 -6.32
C GLN A 121 -17.83 8.60 -7.28
N ALA A 122 -16.51 8.75 -7.21
CA ALA A 122 -15.72 9.55 -8.15
C ALA A 122 -15.60 8.93 -9.55
N GLY A 123 -16.05 7.68 -9.73
CA GLY A 123 -16.10 6.99 -11.01
C GLY A 123 -15.05 5.93 -11.24
N ALA A 124 -14.28 5.54 -10.23
CA ALA A 124 -13.43 4.36 -10.31
C ALA A 124 -14.29 3.08 -10.31
N LYS A 125 -13.86 2.04 -11.03
CA LYS A 125 -14.60 0.76 -11.06
C LYS A 125 -14.24 -0.12 -9.85
N ARG A 126 -13.03 0.02 -9.33
CA ARG A 126 -12.49 -0.81 -8.23
C ARG A 126 -11.50 -0.02 -7.38
N VAL A 127 -11.41 -0.36 -6.11
CA VAL A 127 -10.42 0.18 -5.16
C VAL A 127 -9.64 -0.97 -4.55
N ILE A 128 -8.32 -0.83 -4.51
CA ILE A 128 -7.44 -1.73 -3.76
C ILE A 128 -6.84 -0.93 -2.60
N ILE A 129 -7.25 -1.26 -1.38
CA ILE A 129 -6.72 -0.66 -0.16
C ILE A 129 -5.35 -1.27 0.14
N GLY A 130 -4.29 -0.47 0.11
CA GLY A 130 -2.91 -0.86 0.38
C GLY A 130 -2.58 -1.00 1.88
N ALA A 131 -3.54 -1.44 2.68
CA ALA A 131 -3.42 -1.62 4.12
C ALA A 131 -4.50 -2.57 4.65
N ALA A 132 -4.36 -3.05 5.89
CA ALA A 132 -5.42 -3.79 6.56
C ALA A 132 -6.67 -2.92 6.70
N PRO A 133 -7.87 -3.37 6.30
CA PRO A 133 -9.08 -2.59 6.37
C PRO A 133 -9.57 -2.47 7.82
N PHE A 134 -10.40 -1.45 8.09
CA PHE A 134 -11.02 -1.26 9.42
C PHE A 134 -12.30 -2.09 9.60
N ASP A 135 -12.93 -2.46 8.51
CA ASP A 135 -14.18 -3.22 8.46
C ASP A 135 -14.15 -4.23 7.30
N SER A 136 -15.25 -4.97 7.08
CA SER A 136 -15.32 -5.97 6.03
C SER A 136 -15.31 -5.34 4.64
N VAL A 137 -14.48 -5.89 3.76
CA VAL A 137 -14.37 -5.56 2.34
C VAL A 137 -14.82 -6.76 1.48
N ASP A 138 -14.85 -6.61 0.15
CA ASP A 138 -15.31 -7.70 -0.72
C ASP A 138 -14.30 -8.85 -0.73
N ALA A 139 -13.01 -8.55 -0.71
CA ALA A 139 -11.94 -9.55 -0.64
C ALA A 139 -10.71 -9.02 0.10
N ALA A 140 -10.12 -9.87 0.94
CA ALA A 140 -8.82 -9.66 1.60
C ALA A 140 -7.81 -10.60 0.92
N ILE A 141 -6.85 -10.04 0.19
CA ILE A 141 -6.02 -10.81 -0.74
C ILE A 141 -4.55 -10.83 -0.33
N VAL A 142 -4.00 -12.04 -0.30
CA VAL A 142 -2.55 -12.30 -0.27
C VAL A 142 -2.16 -12.95 -1.59
N TYR A 143 -1.32 -12.25 -2.36
CA TYR A 143 -0.89 -12.75 -3.66
C TYR A 143 -0.09 -14.07 -3.51
N GLY A 144 -0.38 -15.03 -4.38
CA GLY A 144 0.21 -16.37 -4.27
C GLY A 144 -0.55 -17.33 -3.36
N VAL A 145 -1.48 -16.84 -2.54
CA VAL A 145 -2.28 -17.67 -1.62
C VAL A 145 -3.73 -17.76 -2.07
N ASN A 146 -4.45 -16.64 -2.08
CA ASN A 146 -5.88 -16.61 -2.42
C ASN A 146 -6.24 -15.59 -3.52
N HIS A 147 -5.26 -15.10 -4.28
CA HIS A 147 -5.50 -14.09 -5.32
C HIS A 147 -6.42 -14.59 -6.46
N ALA A 148 -6.52 -15.90 -6.67
CA ALA A 148 -7.44 -16.49 -7.65
C ALA A 148 -8.91 -16.44 -7.21
N GLU A 149 -9.20 -16.11 -5.94
CA GLU A 149 -10.55 -16.02 -5.39
C GLU A 149 -11.23 -14.68 -5.69
N VAL A 150 -10.50 -13.70 -6.22
CA VAL A 150 -11.04 -12.38 -6.59
C VAL A 150 -12.12 -12.55 -7.67
N LYS A 151 -13.31 -12.03 -7.39
CA LYS A 151 -14.46 -12.09 -8.29
C LYS A 151 -14.55 -10.82 -9.14
N ALA A 152 -15.17 -10.93 -10.29
CA ALA A 152 -15.45 -9.78 -11.17
C ALA A 152 -16.33 -8.73 -10.48
N THR A 153 -17.15 -9.14 -9.53
CA THR A 153 -18.06 -8.30 -8.74
C THR A 153 -17.39 -7.56 -7.59
N ASP A 154 -16.16 -7.95 -7.19
CA ASP A 154 -15.47 -7.34 -6.06
C ASP A 154 -15.00 -5.94 -6.43
N GLN A 155 -15.51 -4.93 -5.75
CA GLN A 155 -15.18 -3.53 -6.00
C GLN A 155 -14.17 -2.98 -4.99
N ILE A 156 -14.25 -3.40 -3.73
CA ILE A 156 -13.36 -2.94 -2.66
C ILE A 156 -12.57 -4.13 -2.14
N ILE A 157 -11.29 -4.15 -2.48
CA ILE A 157 -10.34 -5.21 -2.16
C ILE A 157 -9.28 -4.65 -1.22
N SER A 158 -8.83 -5.44 -0.26
CA SER A 158 -7.67 -5.10 0.57
C SER A 158 -6.49 -6.01 0.25
N SER A 159 -5.32 -5.41 0.11
CA SER A 159 -4.04 -6.13 0.09
C SER A 159 -3.51 -6.43 1.50
N VAL A 160 -4.35 -6.32 2.51
CA VAL A 160 -4.09 -6.56 3.94
C VAL A 160 -2.87 -5.80 4.49
N SER A 161 -2.19 -6.29 5.52
CA SER A 161 -1.01 -5.61 6.06
C SER A 161 0.30 -6.19 5.50
N CYS A 162 1.38 -5.41 5.61
CA CYS A 162 2.73 -5.85 5.24
C CYS A 162 3.12 -7.15 5.96
N THR A 163 2.82 -7.27 7.25
CA THR A 163 3.05 -8.49 8.02
C THR A 163 2.22 -9.65 7.50
N THR A 164 0.97 -9.42 7.14
CA THR A 164 0.10 -10.46 6.57
C THR A 164 0.66 -10.97 5.25
N GLN A 165 1.14 -10.08 4.40
CA GLN A 165 1.75 -10.45 3.11
C GLN A 165 3.04 -11.28 3.28
N ALA A 166 3.76 -11.13 4.39
CA ALA A 166 4.93 -11.95 4.71
C ALA A 166 4.54 -13.26 5.40
N LEU A 167 3.64 -13.20 6.39
CA LEU A 167 3.28 -14.34 7.24
C LEU A 167 2.49 -15.40 6.49
N VAL A 168 1.45 -15.00 5.77
CA VAL A 168 0.47 -15.96 5.20
C VAL A 168 1.09 -16.89 4.16
N PRO A 169 1.94 -16.44 3.21
CA PRO A 169 2.64 -17.34 2.31
C PRO A 169 3.56 -18.33 3.04
N LEU A 170 4.27 -17.86 4.08
CA LEU A 170 5.14 -18.71 4.89
C LEU A 170 4.34 -19.79 5.62
N VAL A 171 3.24 -19.39 6.28
CA VAL A 171 2.32 -20.32 6.95
C VAL A 171 1.78 -21.35 5.95
N LYS A 172 1.34 -20.89 4.77
CA LYS A 172 0.84 -21.78 3.73
C LYS A 172 1.87 -22.83 3.30
N ILE A 173 3.12 -22.43 3.03
CA ILE A 173 4.18 -23.33 2.60
C ILE A 173 4.47 -24.39 3.68
N ILE A 174 4.56 -23.98 4.95
CA ILE A 174 4.84 -24.90 6.06
C ILE A 174 3.66 -25.84 6.29
N ASP A 175 2.45 -25.31 6.26
CA ASP A 175 1.25 -26.12 6.49
C ASP A 175 0.98 -27.12 5.36
N ASP A 176 1.20 -26.71 4.12
CA ASP A 176 1.05 -27.60 2.95
C ASP A 176 2.10 -28.73 2.94
N ALA A 177 3.31 -28.47 3.47
CA ALA A 177 4.40 -29.45 3.48
C ALA A 177 4.38 -30.38 4.71
N PHE A 178 4.01 -29.89 5.89
CA PHE A 178 4.18 -30.60 7.15
C PHE A 178 2.92 -30.65 8.01
N GLY A 179 1.96 -29.77 7.74
CA GLY A 179 0.85 -29.46 8.64
C GLY A 179 1.29 -28.61 9.84
N ILE A 180 0.37 -27.79 10.34
CA ILE A 180 0.59 -26.96 11.54
C ILE A 180 -0.49 -27.31 12.56
N GLU A 181 -0.10 -27.85 13.70
CA GLU A 181 -0.99 -28.04 14.85
C GLU A 181 -1.08 -26.75 15.64
N THR A 182 0.05 -26.22 16.08
CA THR A 182 0.16 -24.92 16.78
C THR A 182 1.45 -24.22 16.39
N ALA A 183 1.43 -22.88 16.41
CA ALA A 183 2.62 -22.08 16.15
C ALA A 183 2.59 -20.76 16.93
N LEU A 184 3.77 -20.22 17.22
CA LEU A 184 3.95 -18.91 17.79
C LEU A 184 4.73 -18.01 16.83
N MET A 185 4.16 -16.87 16.46
CA MET A 185 4.79 -15.86 15.62
C MET A 185 5.47 -14.81 16.48
N THR A 186 6.73 -14.52 16.20
CA THR A 186 7.41 -13.29 16.63
C THR A 186 7.73 -12.46 15.41
N GLU A 187 7.09 -11.30 15.28
CA GLU A 187 7.36 -10.36 14.20
C GLU A 187 8.41 -9.35 14.64
N ILE A 188 9.56 -9.32 13.96
CA ILE A 188 10.58 -8.28 14.10
C ILE A 188 10.40 -7.31 12.92
N HIS A 189 9.87 -6.13 13.20
CA HIS A 189 9.39 -5.21 12.17
C HIS A 189 10.20 -3.91 12.14
N ALA A 190 10.53 -3.45 10.95
CA ALA A 190 11.10 -2.12 10.74
C ALA A 190 10.14 -1.02 11.21
N VAL A 191 10.66 0.17 11.50
CA VAL A 191 9.82 1.35 11.78
C VAL A 191 9.00 1.74 10.56
N THR A 192 7.84 2.32 10.79
CA THR A 192 6.94 2.82 9.75
C THR A 192 6.59 4.29 10.00
N ALA A 193 5.93 4.93 9.04
CA ALA A 193 5.46 6.31 9.17
C ALA A 193 4.44 6.53 10.33
N ASP A 194 3.89 5.46 10.90
CA ASP A 194 3.05 5.49 12.10
C ASP A 194 3.86 5.74 13.40
N GLN A 195 5.19 5.70 13.31
CA GLN A 195 6.09 5.93 14.44
C GLN A 195 6.92 7.19 14.24
N SER A 196 7.09 7.96 15.32
CA SER A 196 7.90 9.19 15.31
C SER A 196 9.35 8.90 15.60
N VAL A 197 10.27 9.68 15.03
CA VAL A 197 11.71 9.61 15.35
C VAL A 197 11.97 10.00 16.80
N LEU A 198 11.25 11.04 17.29
CA LEU A 198 11.32 11.49 18.69
C LEU A 198 10.06 11.04 19.44
N ASP A 199 10.09 11.14 20.79
CA ASP A 199 8.90 10.94 21.61
C ASP A 199 7.79 11.89 21.15
N HIS A 200 6.63 11.34 20.81
CA HIS A 200 5.51 12.09 20.26
C HIS A 200 4.17 11.48 20.67
N ALA A 201 3.13 12.30 20.77
CA ALA A 201 1.80 11.82 21.12
C ALA A 201 1.29 10.76 20.13
N HIS A 202 0.91 9.60 20.64
CA HIS A 202 0.35 8.51 19.87
C HIS A 202 -0.72 7.77 20.69
N ARG A 203 -1.76 7.24 20.04
CA ARG A 203 -2.84 6.47 20.70
C ARG A 203 -2.34 5.20 21.41
N ASP A 204 -1.31 4.55 20.88
CA ASP A 204 -0.57 3.47 21.56
C ASP A 204 0.65 4.09 22.22
N LEU A 205 0.69 4.09 23.57
CA LEU A 205 1.75 4.72 24.35
C LEU A 205 3.14 4.10 24.10
N ARG A 206 3.19 2.83 23.67
CA ARG A 206 4.46 2.19 23.29
C ARG A 206 5.00 2.79 21.99
N ARG A 207 4.12 3.10 21.02
CA ARG A 207 4.50 3.78 19.76
C ARG A 207 4.74 5.27 19.92
N ALA A 208 4.42 5.84 21.09
CA ALA A 208 4.73 7.22 21.44
C ALA A 208 6.23 7.44 21.70
N ARG A 209 7.03 6.38 21.81
CA ARG A 209 8.45 6.43 22.08
C ARG A 209 9.27 6.59 20.81
N ALA A 210 10.44 7.23 20.95
CA ALA A 210 11.42 7.48 19.88
C ALA A 210 11.80 6.17 19.15
N SER A 211 11.41 6.04 17.89
CA SER A 211 11.54 4.81 17.10
C SER A 211 12.97 4.46 16.74
N GLY A 212 13.87 5.47 16.70
CA GLY A 212 15.27 5.27 16.33
C GLY A 212 16.16 4.70 17.44
N GLN A 213 15.65 4.56 18.67
CA GLN A 213 16.45 4.16 19.84
C GLN A 213 15.77 3.12 20.74
N ASN A 214 14.57 2.66 20.38
CA ASN A 214 13.81 1.75 21.21
C ASN A 214 13.38 0.50 20.44
N ILE A 215 13.39 -0.63 21.14
CA ILE A 215 12.70 -1.85 20.72
C ILE A 215 11.29 -1.79 21.32
N ILE A 216 10.29 -1.70 20.46
CA ILE A 216 8.93 -1.33 20.86
C ILE A 216 7.96 -2.49 20.60
N PRO A 217 7.46 -3.18 21.66
CA PRO A 217 6.36 -4.14 21.47
C PRO A 217 5.10 -3.45 20.93
N THR A 218 4.47 -4.05 19.94
CA THR A 218 3.27 -3.51 19.32
C THR A 218 2.22 -4.61 19.06
N THR A 219 0.98 -4.18 18.82
CA THR A 219 -0.04 -5.06 18.26
C THR A 219 0.22 -5.30 16.77
N SER A 220 -0.24 -6.43 16.25
CA SER A 220 -0.25 -6.75 14.82
C SER A 220 -1.67 -7.12 14.37
N SER A 221 -2.09 -6.63 13.21
CA SER A 221 -3.34 -7.05 12.57
C SER A 221 -3.20 -8.35 11.77
N ALA A 222 -1.98 -8.90 11.69
CA ALA A 222 -1.68 -10.02 10.81
C ALA A 222 -2.41 -11.31 11.19
N LEU A 223 -2.55 -11.58 12.49
CA LEU A 223 -3.26 -12.78 12.96
C LEU A 223 -4.76 -12.73 12.63
N GLY A 224 -5.38 -11.55 12.75
CA GLY A 224 -6.77 -11.37 12.33
C GLY A 224 -6.95 -11.56 10.82
N ALA A 225 -6.05 -11.02 10.01
CA ALA A 225 -6.07 -11.18 8.56
C ALA A 225 -5.71 -12.62 8.12
N LEU A 226 -4.82 -13.29 8.84
CA LEU A 226 -4.53 -14.72 8.60
C LEU A 226 -5.80 -15.58 8.69
N LYS A 227 -6.63 -15.35 9.69
CA LYS A 227 -7.91 -16.07 9.84
C LYS A 227 -8.86 -15.84 8.66
N GLN A 228 -8.87 -14.64 8.09
CA GLN A 228 -9.70 -14.32 6.92
C GLN A 228 -9.19 -15.01 5.65
N VAL A 229 -7.87 -15.06 5.45
CA VAL A 229 -7.25 -15.63 4.26
C VAL A 229 -7.09 -17.15 4.35
N MET A 230 -6.81 -17.67 5.55
CA MET A 230 -6.64 -19.11 5.83
C MET A 230 -7.46 -19.51 7.07
N PRO A 231 -8.79 -19.68 6.95
CA PRO A 231 -9.65 -19.97 8.10
C PRO A 231 -9.23 -21.21 8.91
N LYS A 232 -8.60 -22.19 8.25
CA LYS A 232 -8.09 -23.41 8.92
C LYS A 232 -7.01 -23.13 9.98
N MET A 233 -6.39 -21.94 9.97
CA MET A 233 -5.37 -21.51 10.93
C MET A 233 -5.96 -20.81 12.16
N GLU A 234 -7.28 -20.67 12.23
CA GLU A 234 -7.93 -20.07 13.39
C GLU A 234 -7.60 -20.85 14.67
N ASN A 235 -7.20 -20.12 15.71
CA ASN A 235 -6.78 -20.67 17.02
C ASN A 235 -5.55 -21.60 17.00
N ARG A 236 -4.84 -21.72 15.87
CA ARG A 236 -3.60 -22.50 15.79
C ARG A 236 -2.34 -21.62 15.88
N ILE A 237 -2.46 -20.34 15.54
CA ILE A 237 -1.31 -19.43 15.53
C ILE A 237 -1.63 -18.22 16.43
N ASP A 238 -0.72 -17.96 17.37
CA ASP A 238 -0.69 -16.74 18.18
C ASP A 238 0.64 -16.03 17.97
N GLY A 239 0.79 -14.81 18.51
CA GLY A 239 2.05 -14.09 18.38
C GLY A 239 1.97 -12.62 18.73
N TYR A 240 3.13 -11.97 18.59
CA TYR A 240 3.31 -10.56 18.88
C TYR A 240 4.30 -9.92 17.90
N SER A 241 4.30 -8.59 17.89
CA SER A 241 5.16 -7.78 17.04
C SER A 241 6.05 -6.89 17.89
N ILE A 242 7.29 -6.72 17.45
CA ILE A 242 8.22 -5.71 18.00
C ILE A 242 8.76 -4.84 16.88
N ARG A 243 8.84 -3.54 17.12
CA ARG A 243 9.49 -2.60 16.20
C ARG A 243 10.93 -2.39 16.63
N VAL A 244 11.83 -2.43 15.66
CA VAL A 244 13.28 -2.25 15.88
C VAL A 244 13.78 -1.04 15.11
N PRO A 245 14.89 -0.38 15.56
CA PRO A 245 15.44 0.83 14.94
C PRO A 245 16.06 0.55 13.56
N THR A 246 15.26 0.18 12.60
CA THR A 246 15.66 0.01 11.19
C THR A 246 14.56 0.48 10.26
N ILE A 247 14.90 0.86 9.05
CA ILE A 247 13.95 1.34 8.04
C ILE A 247 13.57 0.26 7.01
N ASN A 248 14.25 -0.85 7.03
CA ASN A 248 13.96 -2.10 6.27
C ASN A 248 14.93 -3.21 6.67
#